data_f8ca1c720026b756a5445966cafd7a9a
#
_entry.id   f8ca1c720026b756a5445966cafd7a9a
#
_cell.length_a   1.000
_cell.length_b   1.000
_cell.length_c   1.000
_cell.angle_alpha   90.00
_cell.angle_beta   90.00
_cell.angle_gamma   90.00
#
_symmetry.space_group_name_H-M   'P 1'
#
loop_
_entity.id
_entity.type
_entity.pdbx_description
1 polymer ?
#
loop_
_entity_poly.entity_id
_entity_poly.type
_entity_poly.pdbx_seq_one_letter_code
_entity_poly.pdbx_strand_id
1 'polypeptide(L)'
;MNGDEPTRTVVVHCPNWPVVAAGLAGSSAGSSSGSSSGSSAGSSGADVGPAVATVVVRANRVVAASAGARGAGVAVGMRRREAQRRCPHVAVLAHDPDRDARCFEPVAAAFDVLTPGVEVSVPGTLAFATRGPSRYVGGDHALAERTGWIATGATGGAEVGVGVADGAFAALLAARRAVRRGEPVVVAPGGSPDFLAPLPVAALTQAALDIPVPADLTDLFARLGLRTLGQVAALDGADLLGRFGEVGALVHRLARGLDPRPLQARRPAPELQVTREIDPPAEQADRAAFVA
;
A
#
# COMPACT_ATOMS: atom_id res chain seq x y z
N MET A 1 16.54 -25.12 3.40
CA MET A 1 16.27 -23.83 2.71
C MET A 1 15.71 -22.90 3.75
N ASN A 2 16.44 -21.83 4.04
CA ASN A 2 16.22 -20.94 5.19
C ASN A 2 14.93 -20.12 5.00
N GLY A 3 13.84 -20.55 5.64
CA GLY A 3 12.53 -19.89 5.56
C GLY A 3 12.39 -18.59 6.38
N ASP A 4 13.47 -18.03 6.90
CA ASP A 4 13.42 -16.87 7.82
C ASP A 4 14.09 -15.60 7.25
N GLU A 5 14.65 -15.65 6.04
CA GLU A 5 15.24 -14.48 5.40
C GLU A 5 14.15 -13.66 4.70
N PRO A 6 13.95 -12.39 5.09
CA PRO A 6 12.88 -11.58 4.52
C PRO A 6 13.15 -11.30 3.03
N THR A 7 12.10 -11.42 2.22
CA THR A 7 12.17 -11.11 0.79
C THR A 7 12.38 -9.61 0.60
N ARG A 8 13.41 -9.23 -0.17
CA ARG A 8 13.61 -7.84 -0.55
C ARG A 8 12.49 -7.36 -1.43
N THR A 9 11.79 -6.31 -1.00
CA THR A 9 10.46 -5.94 -1.48
C THR A 9 10.40 -4.47 -1.84
N VAL A 10 9.70 -4.15 -2.95
CA VAL A 10 9.21 -2.81 -3.27
C VAL A 10 7.78 -2.70 -2.77
N VAL A 11 7.45 -1.61 -2.10
CA VAL A 11 6.07 -1.21 -1.80
C VAL A 11 5.77 0.14 -2.42
N VAL A 12 4.64 0.21 -3.12
CA VAL A 12 4.02 1.46 -3.56
C VAL A 12 2.85 1.76 -2.63
N HIS A 13 2.81 2.97 -2.10
CA HIS A 13 1.74 3.41 -1.22
C HIS A 13 1.18 4.74 -1.69
N CYS A 14 -0.11 4.76 -2.03
CA CYS A 14 -0.89 5.94 -2.33
C CYS A 14 -1.77 6.26 -1.11
N PRO A 15 -1.38 7.23 -0.27
CA PRO A 15 -2.19 7.61 0.87
C PRO A 15 -3.50 8.21 0.37
N ASN A 16 -4.56 8.06 1.16
CA ASN A 16 -5.86 8.61 0.81
C ASN A 16 -6.45 8.08 -0.51
N TRP A 17 -6.11 6.85 -0.89
CA TRP A 17 -6.61 6.23 -2.12
C TRP A 17 -8.12 6.38 -2.34
N PRO A 18 -9.01 6.24 -1.33
CA PRO A 18 -10.45 6.44 -1.52
C PRO A 18 -10.84 7.80 -2.12
N VAL A 19 -10.08 8.86 -1.84
CA VAL A 19 -10.29 10.19 -2.45
C VAL A 19 -9.83 10.20 -3.90
N VAL A 20 -8.66 9.60 -4.18
CA VAL A 20 -8.11 9.48 -5.54
C VAL A 20 -9.06 8.67 -6.43
N ALA A 21 -9.51 7.52 -5.96
CA ALA A 21 -10.46 6.67 -6.66
C ALA A 21 -11.79 7.37 -6.97
N ALA A 22 -12.28 8.20 -6.05
CA ALA A 22 -13.48 8.99 -6.29
C ALA A 22 -13.29 10.02 -7.40
N GLY A 23 -12.11 10.65 -7.48
CA GLY A 23 -11.76 11.58 -8.56
C GLY A 23 -11.63 10.89 -9.91
N LEU A 24 -10.96 9.73 -9.96
CA LEU A 24 -10.81 8.95 -11.19
C LEU A 24 -12.18 8.46 -11.73
N ALA A 25 -13.06 7.98 -10.85
CA ALA A 25 -14.40 7.53 -11.24
C ALA A 25 -15.27 8.69 -11.78
N GLY A 26 -15.15 9.90 -11.20
CA GLY A 26 -15.86 11.09 -11.68
C GLY A 26 -15.39 11.53 -13.06
N SER A 27 -14.10 11.46 -13.35
CA SER A 27 -13.51 11.84 -14.63
C SER A 27 -13.93 10.87 -15.77
N SER A 28 -14.05 9.56 -15.48
CA SER A 28 -14.48 8.58 -16.47
C SER A 28 -15.97 8.68 -16.83
N ALA A 29 -16.82 9.09 -15.89
CA ALA A 29 -18.25 9.29 -16.12
C ALA A 29 -18.54 10.55 -16.98
N GLY A 30 -17.69 11.57 -16.91
CA GLY A 30 -17.82 12.82 -17.68
C GLY A 30 -17.45 12.69 -19.15
N SER A 31 -16.68 11.67 -19.56
CA SER A 31 -16.24 11.49 -20.95
C SER A 31 -17.23 10.69 -21.82
N SER A 32 -18.30 10.12 -21.26
CA SER A 32 -19.32 9.33 -21.99
C SER A 32 -20.65 10.05 -22.22
N SER A 33 -20.84 11.32 -21.79
CA SER A 33 -22.06 12.08 -22.00
C SER A 33 -21.92 13.02 -23.19
N GLY A 34 -22.09 12.48 -24.42
CA GLY A 34 -22.50 13.25 -25.59
C GLY A 34 -23.92 13.78 -25.37
N SER A 35 -24.04 15.10 -25.49
CA SER A 35 -25.24 15.92 -25.66
C SER A 35 -26.62 15.23 -25.61
N SER A 36 -27.36 15.42 -24.53
CA SER A 36 -28.81 15.53 -24.53
C SER A 36 -29.27 16.43 -23.40
N SER A 37 -29.86 17.59 -23.80
CA SER A 37 -30.54 18.54 -22.95
C SER A 37 -31.81 17.92 -22.34
N GLY A 38 -31.86 17.81 -21.02
CA GLY A 38 -33.06 17.35 -20.32
C GLY A 38 -32.94 17.68 -18.82
N SER A 39 -33.66 18.72 -18.39
CA SER A 39 -33.81 19.12 -16.98
C SER A 39 -34.46 18.01 -16.17
N SER A 40 -33.80 17.51 -15.16
CA SER A 40 -34.46 16.99 -13.95
C SER A 40 -33.48 17.06 -12.76
N ALA A 41 -33.92 17.75 -11.72
CA ALA A 41 -33.24 17.88 -10.44
C ALA A 41 -33.17 16.54 -9.72
N GLY A 42 -31.96 16.15 -9.25
CA GLY A 42 -31.81 15.00 -8.38
C GLY A 42 -30.37 14.51 -8.28
N SER A 43 -29.74 14.73 -7.13
CA SER A 43 -28.44 14.22 -6.68
C SER A 43 -27.22 14.70 -7.49
N SER A 44 -26.64 15.80 -7.02
CA SER A 44 -25.36 16.34 -7.48
C SER A 44 -24.23 15.33 -7.23
N GLY A 45 -23.77 14.66 -8.28
CA GLY A 45 -22.41 14.15 -8.34
C GLY A 45 -21.45 15.34 -8.25
N ALA A 46 -20.86 15.57 -7.10
CA ALA A 46 -19.88 16.63 -6.93
C ALA A 46 -18.71 16.33 -7.88
N ASP A 47 -18.45 17.27 -8.77
CA ASP A 47 -17.27 17.25 -9.64
C ASP A 47 -16.02 17.34 -8.74
N VAL A 48 -15.38 16.20 -8.50
CA VAL A 48 -14.23 16.05 -7.58
C VAL A 48 -12.95 16.34 -8.37
N GLY A 49 -12.79 17.58 -8.80
CA GLY A 49 -11.51 18.05 -9.32
C GLY A 49 -10.46 18.12 -8.20
N PRO A 50 -9.15 18.06 -8.52
CA PRO A 50 -8.05 18.06 -7.53
C PRO A 50 -8.03 19.30 -6.60
N ALA A 51 -8.77 20.35 -6.92
CA ALA A 51 -8.86 21.59 -6.14
C ALA A 51 -9.93 21.55 -5.04
N VAL A 52 -10.87 20.61 -5.05
CA VAL A 52 -11.97 20.58 -4.08
C VAL A 52 -11.55 19.84 -2.82
N ALA A 53 -11.67 20.48 -1.66
CA ALA A 53 -11.45 19.84 -0.38
C ALA A 53 -12.47 18.70 -0.20
N THR A 54 -12.00 17.48 -0.16
CA THR A 54 -12.84 16.26 -0.14
C THR A 54 -12.44 15.33 0.98
N VAL A 55 -13.41 14.73 1.65
CA VAL A 55 -13.19 13.64 2.61
C VAL A 55 -14.06 12.44 2.27
N VAL A 56 -13.51 11.27 2.48
CA VAL A 56 -14.25 10.00 2.43
C VAL A 56 -14.51 9.53 3.86
N VAL A 57 -15.75 9.15 4.16
CA VAL A 57 -16.19 8.77 5.51
C VAL A 57 -16.75 7.35 5.54
N ARG A 58 -16.44 6.62 6.62
CA ARG A 58 -17.02 5.33 6.99
C ARG A 58 -17.39 5.36 8.45
N ALA A 59 -18.59 4.87 8.81
CA ALA A 59 -19.10 4.90 10.18
C ALA A 59 -18.93 6.28 10.87
N ASN A 60 -19.27 7.35 10.16
CA ASN A 60 -19.18 8.74 10.61
C ASN A 60 -17.77 9.25 10.97
N ARG A 61 -16.70 8.55 10.51
CA ARG A 61 -15.31 8.94 10.67
C ARG A 61 -14.63 9.11 9.30
N VAL A 62 -13.74 10.07 9.22
CA VAL A 62 -12.90 10.31 8.03
C VAL A 62 -11.93 9.14 7.89
N VAL A 63 -11.95 8.45 6.73
CA VAL A 63 -11.01 7.39 6.37
C VAL A 63 -9.97 7.86 5.36
N ALA A 64 -10.28 8.91 4.58
CA ALA A 64 -9.33 9.55 3.67
C ALA A 64 -9.69 11.02 3.49
N ALA A 65 -8.69 11.86 3.23
CA ALA A 65 -8.85 13.31 3.04
C ALA A 65 -7.94 13.83 1.92
N SER A 66 -8.47 14.68 1.02
CA SER A 66 -7.68 15.33 -0.02
C SER A 66 -6.63 16.27 0.58
N ALA A 67 -5.65 16.68 -0.21
CA ALA A 67 -4.63 17.64 0.22
C ALA A 67 -5.25 18.96 0.72
N GLY A 68 -6.27 19.47 0.03
CA GLY A 68 -6.99 20.68 0.46
C GLY A 68 -7.69 20.51 1.81
N ALA A 69 -8.34 19.37 2.05
CA ALA A 69 -8.97 19.08 3.35
C ALA A 69 -7.90 18.92 4.46
N ARG A 70 -6.77 18.28 4.19
CA ARG A 70 -5.65 18.17 5.13
C ARG A 70 -5.03 19.53 5.45
N GLY A 71 -4.87 20.39 4.44
CA GLY A 71 -4.42 21.79 4.61
C GLY A 71 -5.34 22.62 5.50
N ALA A 72 -6.65 22.35 5.50
CA ALA A 72 -7.63 22.92 6.42
C ALA A 72 -7.65 22.25 7.81
N GLY A 73 -6.70 21.35 8.10
CA GLY A 73 -6.55 20.68 9.38
C GLY A 73 -7.46 19.46 9.60
N VAL A 74 -8.07 18.92 8.53
CA VAL A 74 -8.81 17.66 8.62
C VAL A 74 -7.84 16.48 8.64
N ALA A 75 -8.02 15.56 9.60
CA ALA A 75 -7.22 14.35 9.74
C ALA A 75 -8.08 13.08 9.67
N VAL A 76 -7.46 11.98 9.23
CA VAL A 76 -8.06 10.64 9.29
C VAL A 76 -8.42 10.30 10.73
N GLY A 77 -9.55 9.63 10.94
CA GLY A 77 -10.08 9.30 12.26
C GLY A 77 -11.02 10.35 12.85
N MET A 78 -10.99 11.60 12.39
CA MET A 78 -11.91 12.65 12.85
C MET A 78 -13.38 12.29 12.59
N ARG A 79 -14.27 12.75 13.44
CA ARG A 79 -15.71 12.67 13.18
C ARG A 79 -16.12 13.57 12.03
N ARG A 80 -17.08 13.17 11.21
CA ARG A 80 -17.59 13.94 10.07
C ARG A 80 -17.92 15.39 10.44
N ARG A 81 -18.66 15.60 11.54
CA ARG A 81 -19.04 16.96 12.00
C ARG A 81 -17.84 17.83 12.39
N GLU A 82 -16.78 17.22 12.90
CA GLU A 82 -15.55 17.94 13.22
C GLU A 82 -14.81 18.35 11.95
N ALA A 83 -14.70 17.44 10.97
CA ALA A 83 -14.12 17.73 9.66
C ALA A 83 -14.86 18.89 8.97
N GLN A 84 -16.19 18.86 8.98
CA GLN A 84 -17.03 19.94 8.41
C GLN A 84 -16.88 21.28 9.15
N ARG A 85 -16.63 21.27 10.46
CA ARG A 85 -16.33 22.52 11.20
C ARG A 85 -14.98 23.11 10.83
N ARG A 86 -13.97 22.26 10.57
CA ARG A 86 -12.63 22.73 10.16
C ARG A 86 -12.59 23.19 8.71
N CYS A 87 -13.35 22.52 7.85
CA CYS A 87 -13.46 22.84 6.44
C CYS A 87 -14.95 22.89 6.05
N PRO A 88 -15.62 24.05 6.17
CA PRO A 88 -17.06 24.17 5.95
C PRO A 88 -17.53 23.76 4.55
N HIS A 89 -16.67 23.94 3.54
CA HIS A 89 -16.97 23.61 2.14
C HIS A 89 -16.46 22.22 1.72
N VAL A 90 -16.09 21.36 2.67
CA VAL A 90 -15.58 20.04 2.36
C VAL A 90 -16.66 19.17 1.72
N ALA A 91 -16.36 18.61 0.56
CA ALA A 91 -17.18 17.56 -0.04
C ALA A 91 -17.04 16.27 0.79
N VAL A 92 -18.17 15.68 1.17
CA VAL A 92 -18.20 14.45 1.98
C VAL A 92 -18.74 13.31 1.15
N LEU A 93 -17.92 12.30 0.89
CA LEU A 93 -18.25 11.11 0.14
C LEU A 93 -18.34 9.90 1.08
N ALA A 94 -19.23 8.97 0.77
CA ALA A 94 -19.25 7.68 1.43
C ALA A 94 -18.06 6.82 0.95
N HIS A 95 -17.50 6.01 1.85
CA HIS A 95 -16.51 5.01 1.48
C HIS A 95 -17.16 3.91 0.64
N ASP A 96 -16.56 3.63 -0.51
CA ASP A 96 -17.00 2.61 -1.46
C ASP A 96 -15.80 1.70 -1.77
N PRO A 97 -15.68 0.55 -1.09
CA PRO A 97 -14.58 -0.39 -1.30
C PRO A 97 -14.52 -0.97 -2.71
N ASP A 98 -15.68 -1.18 -3.34
CA ASP A 98 -15.75 -1.76 -4.68
C ASP A 98 -15.24 -0.78 -5.74
N ARG A 99 -15.61 0.49 -5.62
CA ARG A 99 -15.02 1.56 -6.44
C ARG A 99 -13.52 1.63 -6.23
N ASP A 100 -13.08 1.65 -4.97
CA ASP A 100 -11.67 1.78 -4.62
C ASP A 100 -10.85 0.62 -5.19
N ALA A 101 -11.38 -0.61 -5.16
CA ALA A 101 -10.76 -1.79 -5.77
C ALA A 101 -10.73 -1.69 -7.30
N ARG A 102 -11.88 -1.41 -7.95
CA ARG A 102 -11.95 -1.31 -9.42
C ARG A 102 -11.02 -0.23 -9.97
N CYS A 103 -10.92 0.92 -9.30
CA CYS A 103 -10.02 1.99 -9.73
C CYS A 103 -8.55 1.65 -9.50
N PHE A 104 -8.22 0.72 -8.60
CA PHE A 104 -6.84 0.30 -8.34
C PHE A 104 -6.33 -0.78 -9.29
N GLU A 105 -7.21 -1.54 -9.95
CA GLU A 105 -6.83 -2.56 -10.92
C GLU A 105 -5.94 -2.04 -12.05
N PRO A 106 -6.27 -0.93 -12.75
CA PRO A 106 -5.40 -0.39 -13.78
C PRO A 106 -4.05 0.08 -13.24
N VAL A 107 -4.02 0.56 -11.98
CA VAL A 107 -2.77 0.95 -11.33
C VAL A 107 -1.90 -0.29 -11.09
N ALA A 108 -2.47 -1.38 -10.60
CA ALA A 108 -1.73 -2.63 -10.40
C ALA A 108 -1.23 -3.21 -11.73
N ALA A 109 -2.06 -3.22 -12.77
CA ALA A 109 -1.70 -3.71 -14.11
C ALA A 109 -0.58 -2.89 -14.78
N ALA A 110 -0.44 -1.61 -14.46
CA ALA A 110 0.65 -0.78 -14.99
C ALA A 110 2.05 -1.29 -14.59
N PHE A 111 2.15 -2.15 -13.57
CA PHE A 111 3.40 -2.75 -13.11
C PHE A 111 3.77 -4.04 -13.85
N ASP A 112 2.93 -4.56 -14.74
CA ASP A 112 3.22 -5.76 -15.55
C ASP A 112 4.46 -5.57 -16.43
N VAL A 113 4.82 -4.32 -16.74
CA VAL A 113 6.06 -3.97 -17.45
C VAL A 113 7.33 -4.15 -16.61
N LEU A 114 7.22 -4.28 -15.29
CA LEU A 114 8.36 -4.45 -14.37
C LEU A 114 8.42 -5.85 -13.77
N THR A 115 7.26 -6.45 -13.50
CA THR A 115 7.18 -7.69 -12.76
C THR A 115 5.96 -8.50 -13.19
N PRO A 116 6.08 -9.84 -13.28
CA PRO A 116 4.95 -10.71 -13.66
C PRO A 116 3.89 -10.83 -12.58
N GLY A 117 4.10 -10.25 -11.41
CA GLY A 117 3.11 -10.35 -10.33
C GLY A 117 3.31 -9.34 -9.22
N VAL A 118 2.23 -8.71 -8.84
CA VAL A 118 2.13 -7.80 -7.70
C VAL A 118 1.16 -8.36 -6.67
N GLU A 119 1.42 -8.10 -5.39
CA GLU A 119 0.46 -8.31 -4.32
C GLU A 119 -0.25 -6.98 -4.04
N VAL A 120 -1.57 -6.96 -4.13
CA VAL A 120 -2.39 -5.83 -3.68
C VAL A 120 -2.93 -6.19 -2.29
N SER A 121 -2.34 -5.60 -1.27
CA SER A 121 -2.76 -5.84 0.12
C SER A 121 -4.08 -5.14 0.42
N VAL A 122 -4.18 -3.88 0.06
CA VAL A 122 -5.41 -3.07 0.08
C VAL A 122 -5.36 -2.10 -1.08
N PRO A 123 -6.50 -1.66 -1.64
CA PRO A 123 -6.52 -0.62 -2.67
C PRO A 123 -5.73 0.62 -2.22
N GLY A 124 -4.78 1.05 -3.06
CA GLY A 124 -3.81 2.11 -2.74
C GLY A 124 -2.46 1.60 -2.23
N THR A 125 -2.30 0.28 -2.03
CA THR A 125 -1.01 -0.29 -1.63
C THR A 125 -0.75 -1.60 -2.36
N LEU A 126 0.37 -1.66 -3.08
CA LEU A 126 0.85 -2.87 -3.72
C LEU A 126 2.32 -3.15 -3.38
N ALA A 127 2.70 -4.41 -3.49
CA ALA A 127 4.05 -4.90 -3.21
C ALA A 127 4.51 -5.90 -4.26
N PHE A 128 5.81 -5.95 -4.53
CA PHE A 128 6.44 -6.98 -5.35
C PHE A 128 7.90 -7.20 -4.95
N ALA A 129 8.45 -8.37 -5.28
CA ALA A 129 9.84 -8.70 -4.98
C ALA A 129 10.80 -7.93 -5.91
N THR A 130 11.91 -7.45 -5.38
CA THR A 130 12.94 -6.76 -6.20
C THR A 130 13.72 -7.70 -7.09
N ARG A 131 13.79 -9.00 -6.73
CA ARG A 131 14.58 -10.00 -7.46
C ARG A 131 14.05 -10.16 -8.88
N GLY A 132 14.89 -9.88 -9.86
CA GLY A 132 14.54 -9.80 -11.27
C GLY A 132 14.40 -8.34 -11.70
N PRO A 133 13.35 -7.61 -11.32
CA PRO A 133 13.19 -6.21 -11.69
C PRO A 133 14.39 -5.32 -11.38
N SER A 134 14.98 -5.42 -10.19
CA SER A 134 16.16 -4.65 -9.79
C SER A 134 17.37 -4.90 -10.71
N ARG A 135 17.60 -6.17 -11.09
CA ARG A 135 18.65 -6.53 -12.05
C ARG A 135 18.40 -5.95 -13.43
N TYR A 136 17.15 -5.95 -13.86
CA TYR A 136 16.76 -5.46 -15.19
C TYR A 136 16.96 -3.95 -15.34
N VAL A 137 16.65 -3.16 -14.30
CA VAL A 137 16.72 -1.69 -14.36
C VAL A 137 18.02 -1.10 -13.81
N GLY A 138 18.95 -1.91 -13.28
CA GLY A 138 20.27 -1.45 -12.81
C GLY A 138 20.35 -1.15 -11.31
N GLY A 139 19.52 -1.79 -10.49
CA GLY A 139 19.58 -1.74 -9.03
C GLY A 139 18.32 -1.19 -8.36
N ASP A 140 18.31 -1.24 -7.04
CA ASP A 140 17.13 -0.89 -6.25
C ASP A 140 16.75 0.59 -6.32
N HIS A 141 17.72 1.50 -6.43
CA HIS A 141 17.44 2.94 -6.59
C HIS A 141 16.77 3.22 -7.94
N ALA A 142 17.33 2.69 -9.03
CA ALA A 142 16.73 2.83 -10.36
C ALA A 142 15.35 2.17 -10.43
N LEU A 143 15.16 1.02 -9.74
CA LEU A 143 13.86 0.37 -9.63
C LEU A 143 12.86 1.24 -8.88
N ALA A 144 13.26 1.85 -7.77
CA ALA A 144 12.39 2.71 -6.98
C ALA A 144 11.95 3.97 -7.75
N GLU A 145 12.85 4.61 -8.48
CA GLU A 145 12.55 5.76 -9.35
C GLU A 145 11.60 5.37 -10.49
N ARG A 146 11.90 4.25 -11.19
CA ARG A 146 11.04 3.73 -12.26
C ARG A 146 9.64 3.39 -11.74
N THR A 147 9.57 2.75 -10.57
CA THR A 147 8.33 2.43 -9.88
C THR A 147 7.52 3.69 -9.55
N GLY A 148 8.17 4.73 -9.02
CA GLY A 148 7.54 6.01 -8.72
C GLY A 148 6.97 6.70 -9.96
N TRP A 149 7.71 6.68 -11.06
CA TRP A 149 7.25 7.23 -12.33
C TRP A 149 5.99 6.51 -12.85
N ILE A 150 5.99 5.16 -12.85
CA ILE A 150 4.81 4.35 -13.24
C ILE A 150 3.63 4.64 -12.33
N ALA A 151 3.84 4.63 -11.01
CA ALA A 151 2.79 4.87 -10.02
C ALA A 151 2.14 6.26 -10.19
N THR A 152 2.96 7.30 -10.37
CA THR A 152 2.46 8.67 -10.57
C THR A 152 1.63 8.77 -11.84
N GLY A 153 2.09 8.17 -12.96
CA GLY A 153 1.34 8.14 -14.21
C GLY A 153 0.01 7.39 -14.08
N ALA A 154 0.04 6.19 -13.50
CA ALA A 154 -1.14 5.34 -13.35
C ALA A 154 -2.20 5.87 -12.38
N THR A 155 -1.79 6.70 -11.41
CA THR A 155 -2.71 7.33 -10.44
C THR A 155 -3.19 8.72 -10.88
N GLY A 156 -2.85 9.18 -12.09
CA GLY A 156 -3.22 10.52 -12.57
C GLY A 156 -2.52 11.65 -11.79
N GLY A 157 -1.30 11.44 -11.33
CA GLY A 157 -0.52 12.44 -10.60
C GLY A 157 -0.84 12.49 -9.09
N ALA A 158 -1.50 11.48 -8.54
CA ALA A 158 -1.76 11.44 -7.10
C ALA A 158 -0.45 11.32 -6.30
N GLU A 159 -0.52 11.72 -5.02
CA GLU A 159 0.58 11.57 -4.08
C GLU A 159 0.89 10.08 -3.86
N VAL A 160 2.09 9.65 -4.20
CA VAL A 160 2.55 8.27 -4.03
C VAL A 160 3.93 8.24 -3.36
N GLY A 161 4.19 7.20 -2.60
CA GLY A 161 5.51 6.92 -2.04
C GLY A 161 5.98 5.53 -2.44
N VAL A 162 7.27 5.40 -2.70
CA VAL A 162 7.92 4.13 -3.00
C VAL A 162 8.95 3.81 -1.93
N GLY A 163 8.86 2.63 -1.37
CA GLY A 163 9.81 2.11 -0.40
C GLY A 163 10.41 0.79 -0.84
N VAL A 164 11.71 0.62 -0.65
CA VAL A 164 12.43 -0.63 -0.87
C VAL A 164 13.11 -1.03 0.42
N ALA A 165 12.88 -2.26 0.89
CA ALA A 165 13.51 -2.80 2.09
C ALA A 165 13.47 -4.34 2.09
N ASP A 166 14.18 -4.96 3.02
CA ASP A 166 14.02 -6.37 3.30
C ASP A 166 12.75 -6.54 4.14
N GLY A 167 11.76 -7.21 3.55
CA GLY A 167 10.44 -7.38 4.12
C GLY A 167 9.40 -6.31 3.71
N ALA A 168 8.17 -6.76 3.51
CA ALA A 168 7.06 -5.91 3.07
C ALA A 168 6.67 -4.85 4.11
N PHE A 169 6.76 -5.18 5.42
CA PHE A 169 6.47 -4.23 6.49
C PHE A 169 7.45 -3.05 6.51
N ALA A 170 8.75 -3.33 6.46
CA ALA A 170 9.77 -2.29 6.42
C ALA A 170 9.66 -1.44 5.14
N ALA A 171 9.42 -2.09 3.98
CA ALA A 171 9.22 -1.41 2.71
C ALA A 171 7.97 -0.50 2.72
N LEU A 172 6.87 -0.92 3.37
CA LEU A 172 5.69 -0.07 3.55
C LEU A 172 5.98 1.18 4.40
N LEU A 173 6.71 1.03 5.51
CA LEU A 173 7.07 2.19 6.34
C LEU A 173 8.07 3.11 5.62
N ALA A 174 8.95 2.55 4.78
CA ALA A 174 9.80 3.31 3.86
C ALA A 174 8.95 4.07 2.82
N ALA A 175 7.94 3.43 2.20
CA ALA A 175 7.03 4.08 1.26
C ALA A 175 6.25 5.24 1.90
N ARG A 176 5.78 5.08 3.12
CA ARG A 176 5.13 6.16 3.89
C ARG A 176 6.08 7.32 4.21
N ARG A 177 7.35 7.01 4.48
CA ARG A 177 8.37 8.04 4.64
C ARG A 177 8.66 8.75 3.32
N ALA A 178 8.65 8.01 2.20
CA ALA A 178 8.80 8.54 0.85
C ALA A 178 7.70 9.56 0.50
N VAL A 179 6.44 9.29 0.84
CA VAL A 179 5.32 10.26 0.68
C VAL A 179 5.66 11.61 1.32
N ARG A 180 6.22 11.61 2.54
CA ARG A 180 6.56 12.86 3.24
C ARG A 180 7.79 13.56 2.70
N ARG A 181 8.71 12.80 2.06
CA ARG A 181 9.95 13.35 1.48
C ARG A 181 9.81 13.80 0.05
N GLY A 182 8.81 13.29 -0.68
CA GLY A 182 8.64 13.50 -2.10
C GLY A 182 9.63 12.72 -2.97
N GLU A 183 10.37 11.79 -2.38
CA GLU A 183 11.39 10.96 -3.05
C GLU A 183 11.34 9.51 -2.56
N PRO A 184 11.70 8.51 -3.38
CA PRO A 184 11.76 7.11 -2.96
C PRO A 184 12.70 6.90 -1.77
N VAL A 185 12.36 5.95 -0.90
CA VAL A 185 13.21 5.56 0.23
C VAL A 185 13.68 4.13 0.05
N VAL A 186 14.98 3.96 -0.16
CA VAL A 186 15.63 2.66 -0.30
C VAL A 186 16.44 2.38 0.96
N VAL A 187 16.02 1.38 1.72
CA VAL A 187 16.76 0.87 2.88
C VAL A 187 17.83 -0.09 2.36
N ALA A 188 19.05 0.01 2.85
CA ALA A 188 20.13 -0.88 2.45
C ALA A 188 19.79 -2.36 2.75
N PRO A 189 20.32 -3.32 1.96
CA PRO A 189 20.17 -4.74 2.28
C PRO A 189 20.69 -5.04 3.70
N GLY A 190 19.93 -5.81 4.48
CA GLY A 190 20.22 -6.08 5.89
C GLY A 190 19.88 -4.93 6.85
N GLY A 191 19.55 -3.74 6.35
CA GLY A 191 19.31 -2.53 7.15
C GLY A 191 17.88 -2.36 7.69
N SER A 192 16.97 -3.28 7.42
CA SER A 192 15.57 -3.15 7.87
C SER A 192 15.41 -3.08 9.38
N PRO A 193 16.12 -3.85 10.22
CA PRO A 193 16.05 -3.73 11.68
C PRO A 193 16.45 -2.34 12.17
N ASP A 194 17.55 -1.79 11.67
CA ASP A 194 18.05 -0.46 12.06
C ASP A 194 17.11 0.67 11.59
N PHE A 195 16.52 0.51 10.40
CA PHE A 195 15.52 1.44 9.89
C PHE A 195 14.25 1.45 10.76
N LEU A 196 13.81 0.27 11.21
CA LEU A 196 12.60 0.09 12.03
C LEU A 196 12.81 0.53 13.48
N ALA A 197 13.99 0.29 14.06
CA ALA A 197 14.26 0.47 15.49
C ALA A 197 13.82 1.82 16.08
N PRO A 198 14.04 2.99 15.44
CA PRO A 198 13.63 4.28 15.98
C PRO A 198 12.14 4.59 15.76
N LEU A 199 11.42 3.80 14.97
CA LEU A 199 10.02 4.09 14.64
C LEU A 199 9.10 3.80 15.84
N PRO A 200 8.00 4.58 15.99
CA PRO A 200 7.09 4.40 17.11
C PRO A 200 6.34 3.06 16.99
N VAL A 201 6.03 2.44 18.12
CA VAL A 201 5.27 1.19 18.20
C VAL A 201 3.89 1.32 17.51
N ALA A 202 3.29 2.51 17.50
CA ALA A 202 2.05 2.80 16.78
C ALA A 202 2.14 2.57 15.26
N ALA A 203 3.35 2.45 14.68
CA ALA A 203 3.52 2.12 13.27
C ALA A 203 2.96 0.72 12.93
N LEU A 204 2.88 -0.19 13.89
CA LEU A 204 2.31 -1.52 13.73
C LEU A 204 0.82 -1.51 13.34
N THR A 205 0.03 -0.59 13.91
CA THR A 205 -1.42 -0.48 13.63
C THR A 205 -1.73 0.31 12.38
N GLN A 206 -0.75 1.06 11.88
CA GLN A 206 -0.91 1.86 10.67
C GLN A 206 -0.57 1.08 9.39
N ALA A 207 -0.28 -0.21 9.52
CA ALA A 207 0.10 -1.02 8.38
C ALA A 207 -1.09 -1.22 7.44
N ALA A 208 -0.96 -0.73 6.19
CA ALA A 208 -1.85 -1.03 5.07
C ALA A 208 -1.51 -2.41 4.44
N LEU A 209 -0.85 -3.27 5.19
CA LEU A 209 -0.73 -4.70 4.94
C LEU A 209 -1.86 -5.34 5.75
N ASP A 210 -2.45 -6.37 5.22
CA ASP A 210 -3.51 -7.14 5.91
C ASP A 210 -2.91 -7.90 7.13
N ILE A 211 -2.38 -7.12 8.08
CA ILE A 211 -1.72 -7.61 9.30
C ILE A 211 -2.60 -7.20 10.49
N PRO A 212 -3.25 -8.15 11.16
CA PRO A 212 -4.20 -7.87 12.23
C PRO A 212 -3.49 -7.57 13.56
N VAL A 213 -2.88 -6.39 13.69
CA VAL A 213 -2.35 -5.92 14.99
C VAL A 213 -3.41 -5.06 15.68
N PRO A 214 -3.96 -5.48 16.82
CA PRO A 214 -4.92 -4.70 17.58
C PRO A 214 -4.36 -3.36 18.08
N ALA A 215 -5.14 -2.30 17.99
CA ALA A 215 -4.69 -0.97 18.43
C ALA A 215 -4.45 -0.89 19.94
N ASP A 216 -5.23 -1.61 20.73
CA ASP A 216 -5.10 -1.69 22.20
C ASP A 216 -3.77 -2.33 22.62
N LEU A 217 -3.19 -3.22 21.82
CA LEU A 217 -1.87 -3.81 22.09
C LEU A 217 -0.76 -2.75 21.97
N THR A 218 -0.82 -1.89 20.98
CA THR A 218 0.19 -0.81 20.82
C THR A 218 0.05 0.24 21.92
N ASP A 219 -1.18 0.54 22.35
CA ASP A 219 -1.44 1.42 23.49
C ASP A 219 -0.94 0.79 24.80
N LEU A 220 -1.08 -0.52 24.96
CA LEU A 220 -0.55 -1.25 26.10
C LEU A 220 0.99 -1.20 26.13
N PHE A 221 1.64 -1.46 25.00
CA PHE A 221 3.10 -1.34 24.89
C PHE A 221 3.59 0.06 25.27
N ALA A 222 2.92 1.10 24.75
CA ALA A 222 3.27 2.48 25.10
C ALA A 222 3.15 2.76 26.61
N ARG A 223 2.12 2.23 27.29
CA ARG A 223 1.95 2.32 28.74
C ARG A 223 3.00 1.55 29.54
N LEU A 224 3.50 0.44 28.98
CA LEU A 224 4.60 -0.34 29.56
C LEU A 224 5.98 0.29 29.28
N GLY A 225 6.04 1.45 28.59
CA GLY A 225 7.28 2.14 28.28
C GLY A 225 7.93 1.68 26.97
N LEU A 226 7.35 0.73 26.24
CA LEU A 226 7.80 0.25 24.93
C LEU A 226 7.28 1.20 23.84
N ARG A 227 8.05 2.24 23.53
CA ARG A 227 7.65 3.33 22.65
C ARG A 227 8.11 3.14 21.21
N THR A 228 9.16 2.33 20.99
CA THR A 228 9.76 2.12 19.66
C THR A 228 9.77 0.65 19.29
N LEU A 229 9.82 0.38 17.97
CA LEU A 229 9.93 -0.98 17.44
C LEU A 229 11.23 -1.65 17.92
N GLY A 230 12.33 -0.92 18.02
CA GLY A 230 13.60 -1.46 18.52
C GLY A 230 13.51 -1.96 19.97
N GLN A 231 12.74 -1.28 20.83
CA GLN A 231 12.48 -1.76 22.19
C GLN A 231 11.67 -3.06 22.21
N VAL A 232 10.69 -3.20 21.30
CA VAL A 232 9.91 -4.45 21.15
C VAL A 232 10.79 -5.55 20.56
N ALA A 233 11.62 -5.26 19.57
CA ALA A 233 12.53 -6.21 18.94
C ALA A 233 13.60 -6.76 19.90
N ALA A 234 13.95 -6.00 20.93
CA ALA A 234 14.93 -6.38 21.96
C ALA A 234 14.37 -7.31 23.06
N LEU A 235 13.04 -7.49 23.12
CA LEU A 235 12.41 -8.41 24.07
C LEU A 235 12.60 -9.86 23.63
N ASP A 236 12.47 -10.79 24.58
CA ASP A 236 12.43 -12.20 24.27
C ASP A 236 11.15 -12.56 23.54
N GLY A 237 11.24 -13.24 22.40
CA GLY A 237 10.09 -13.64 21.59
C GLY A 237 9.18 -14.66 22.28
N ALA A 238 9.74 -15.53 23.14
CA ALA A 238 8.97 -16.48 23.92
C ALA A 238 8.14 -15.79 25.00
N ASP A 239 8.67 -14.73 25.61
CA ASP A 239 7.92 -13.90 26.57
C ASP A 239 6.75 -13.19 25.90
N LEU A 240 6.95 -12.65 24.70
CA LEU A 240 5.89 -12.00 23.95
C LEU A 240 4.82 -12.99 23.48
N LEU A 241 5.23 -14.18 23.01
CA LEU A 241 4.29 -15.26 22.67
C LEU A 241 3.50 -15.71 23.92
N GLY A 242 4.17 -15.93 25.05
CA GLY A 242 3.54 -16.38 26.30
C GLY A 242 2.53 -15.39 26.86
N ARG A 243 2.76 -14.07 26.71
CA ARG A 243 1.89 -13.03 27.29
C ARG A 243 0.79 -12.55 26.33
N PHE A 244 1.04 -12.55 25.03
CA PHE A 244 0.17 -11.94 24.02
C PHE A 244 -0.20 -12.93 22.90
N GLY A 245 0.19 -14.19 23.02
CA GLY A 245 -0.10 -15.23 22.03
C GLY A 245 0.52 -14.94 20.66
N GLU A 246 -0.09 -15.44 19.62
CA GLU A 246 0.35 -15.29 18.22
C GLU A 246 0.53 -13.82 17.79
N VAL A 247 -0.29 -12.93 18.34
CA VAL A 247 -0.17 -11.49 18.03
C VAL A 247 1.12 -10.90 18.61
N GLY A 248 1.54 -11.36 19.79
CA GLY A 248 2.83 -10.99 20.39
C GLY A 248 4.02 -11.46 19.55
N ALA A 249 3.97 -12.71 19.08
CA ALA A 249 4.98 -13.28 18.19
C ALA A 249 5.03 -12.55 16.85
N LEU A 250 3.87 -12.24 16.27
CA LEU A 250 3.74 -11.45 15.04
C LEU A 250 4.39 -10.08 15.18
N VAL A 251 4.05 -9.34 16.24
CA VAL A 251 4.59 -8.01 16.51
C VAL A 251 6.10 -8.04 16.70
N HIS A 252 6.62 -9.05 17.40
CA HIS A 252 8.07 -9.24 17.57
C HIS A 252 8.77 -9.49 16.24
N ARG A 253 8.22 -10.35 15.38
CA ARG A 253 8.75 -10.61 14.02
C ARG A 253 8.78 -9.33 13.20
N LEU A 254 7.67 -8.58 13.13
CA LEU A 254 7.58 -7.32 12.40
C LEU A 254 8.57 -6.27 12.91
N ALA A 255 8.73 -6.15 14.23
CA ALA A 255 9.69 -5.21 14.84
C ALA A 255 11.15 -5.54 14.46
N ARG A 256 11.46 -6.80 14.18
CA ARG A 256 12.76 -7.28 13.70
C ARG A 256 12.93 -7.23 12.18
N GLY A 257 11.92 -6.76 11.43
CA GLY A 257 11.95 -6.70 9.98
C GLY A 257 11.68 -8.06 9.30
N LEU A 258 11.08 -9.01 10.02
CA LEU A 258 10.72 -10.33 9.50
C LEU A 258 9.25 -10.33 9.08
N ASP A 259 8.97 -10.74 7.85
CA ASP A 259 7.59 -10.85 7.38
C ASP A 259 6.86 -12.04 8.02
N PRO A 260 5.55 -11.93 8.27
CA PRO A 260 4.75 -13.05 8.79
C PRO A 260 4.53 -14.15 7.75
N ARG A 261 4.58 -13.81 6.47
CA ARG A 261 4.40 -14.70 5.33
C ARG A 261 5.14 -14.17 4.09
N PRO A 262 5.47 -15.02 3.11
CA PRO A 262 5.96 -14.59 1.81
C PRO A 262 4.93 -13.72 1.07
N LEU A 263 5.39 -12.89 0.13
CA LEU A 263 4.52 -12.15 -0.78
C LEU A 263 3.65 -13.12 -1.59
N GLN A 264 2.37 -12.80 -1.68
CA GLN A 264 1.40 -13.55 -2.48
C GLN A 264 1.10 -12.78 -3.75
N ALA A 265 1.98 -12.92 -4.75
CA ALA A 265 1.78 -12.26 -6.03
C ALA A 265 0.47 -12.75 -6.68
N ARG A 266 -0.32 -11.81 -7.18
CA ARG A 266 -1.48 -12.10 -8.01
C ARG A 266 -1.02 -12.92 -9.22
N ARG A 267 -1.72 -14.00 -9.53
CA ARG A 267 -1.44 -14.78 -10.74
C ARG A 267 -1.82 -13.93 -11.96
N PRO A 268 -0.99 -13.96 -13.02
CA PRO A 268 -1.37 -13.35 -14.29
C PRO A 268 -2.71 -13.88 -14.78
N ALA A 269 -3.45 -13.06 -15.54
CA ALA A 269 -4.68 -13.51 -16.16
C ALA A 269 -4.43 -14.78 -17.01
N PRO A 270 -5.37 -15.76 -17.04
CA PRO A 270 -5.17 -17.01 -17.77
C PRO A 270 -4.79 -16.81 -19.24
N GLU A 271 -5.30 -15.75 -19.87
CA GLU A 271 -4.97 -15.37 -21.25
C GLU A 271 -3.50 -14.93 -21.45
N LEU A 272 -2.78 -14.60 -20.39
CA LEU A 272 -1.34 -14.29 -20.39
C LEU A 272 -0.49 -15.52 -20.07
N GLN A 273 -1.10 -16.68 -19.90
CA GLN A 273 -0.44 -17.96 -19.64
C GLN A 273 -0.56 -18.86 -20.87
N VAL A 274 0.56 -19.34 -21.37
CA VAL A 274 0.60 -20.40 -22.37
C VAL A 274 1.05 -21.68 -21.67
N THR A 275 0.19 -22.70 -21.65
CA THR A 275 0.54 -24.02 -21.15
C THR A 275 0.75 -24.93 -22.34
N ARG A 276 1.92 -25.54 -22.45
CA ARG A 276 2.27 -26.50 -23.49
C ARG A 276 2.73 -27.80 -22.85
N GLU A 277 2.16 -28.89 -23.30
CA GLU A 277 2.63 -30.22 -22.92
C GLU A 277 3.90 -30.55 -23.71
N ILE A 278 4.93 -31.04 -23.02
CA ILE A 278 6.19 -31.42 -23.62
C ILE A 278 6.27 -32.94 -23.60
N ASP A 279 6.23 -33.54 -24.80
CA ASP A 279 6.36 -35.00 -24.98
C ASP A 279 7.57 -35.27 -25.92
N PRO A 280 8.57 -36.06 -25.46
CA PRO A 280 8.71 -36.62 -24.13
C PRO A 280 9.02 -35.60 -23.04
N PRO A 281 8.71 -35.86 -21.76
CA PRO A 281 8.94 -34.94 -20.66
C PRO A 281 10.39 -34.49 -20.58
N ALA A 282 10.60 -33.17 -20.39
CA ALA A 282 11.94 -32.62 -20.24
C ALA A 282 12.46 -32.86 -18.82
N GLU A 283 13.62 -33.50 -18.69
CA GLU A 283 14.27 -33.75 -17.40
C GLU A 283 15.00 -32.50 -16.84
N GLN A 284 15.20 -31.47 -17.67
CA GLN A 284 15.92 -30.25 -17.32
C GLN A 284 15.12 -29.03 -17.74
N ALA A 285 15.09 -28.00 -16.87
CA ALA A 285 14.37 -26.74 -17.11
C ALA A 285 14.83 -26.03 -18.38
N ASP A 286 16.12 -26.12 -18.73
CA ASP A 286 16.70 -25.50 -19.92
C ASP A 286 16.12 -26.08 -21.22
N ARG A 287 15.81 -27.38 -21.24
CA ARG A 287 15.16 -28.02 -22.39
C ARG A 287 13.69 -27.63 -22.51
N ALA A 288 13.00 -27.46 -21.38
CA ALA A 288 11.63 -26.98 -21.36
C ALA A 288 11.53 -25.54 -21.90
N ALA A 289 12.48 -24.67 -21.57
CA ALA A 289 12.54 -23.30 -22.06
C ALA A 289 12.80 -23.18 -23.57
N PHE A 290 13.43 -24.20 -24.18
CA PHE A 290 13.69 -24.21 -25.65
C PHE A 290 12.46 -24.65 -26.47
N VAL A 291 11.47 -25.28 -25.85
CA VAL A 291 10.28 -25.80 -26.53
C VAL A 291 9.08 -24.88 -26.35
N ALA A 292 9.13 -23.99 -25.35
CA ALA A 292 8.07 -23.00 -25.05
C ALA A 292 8.16 -21.77 -25.96
#